data_1cc497248ec6600492c21625153a0858
#
_entry.id   1cc497248ec6600492c21625153a0858
#
_cell.length_a   1.000
_cell.length_b   1.000
_cell.length_c   1.000
_cell.angle_alpha   90.00
_cell.angle_beta   90.00
_cell.angle_gamma   90.00
#
_symmetry.space_group_name_H-M   'P 1'
#
loop_
_entity.id
_entity.type
_entity.pdbx_description
1 polymer ?
#
loop_
_entity_poly.entity_id
_entity_poly.type
_entity_poly.pdbx_seq_one_letter_code
_entity_poly.pdbx_strand_id
1 'polypeptide(L)'
;MGLRMSAYAIMDVQIHDIGQYMDYMGRVAPLLEAAGARYLVRGGPFKVLEGDYQPYRLVVVEFPSLAALETFHASDEYTALKVTRDACSATRLIAVSGTG
;
A
#
# COMPACT_ATOMS: atom_id res chain seq x y z
N MET A 1 6.56 17.69 -23.46
CA MET A 1 5.66 17.07 -22.54
C MET A 1 6.25 15.77 -21.98
N GLY A 2 6.50 15.70 -20.71
CA GLY A 2 7.05 14.52 -20.08
C GLY A 2 6.01 13.42 -19.90
N LEU A 3 6.43 12.19 -20.12
CA LEU A 3 5.62 11.05 -19.72
C LEU A 3 5.71 10.90 -18.21
N ARG A 4 4.55 10.78 -17.59
CA ARG A 4 4.47 10.58 -16.15
C ARG A 4 4.51 9.09 -15.88
N MET A 5 5.56 8.66 -15.18
CA MET A 5 5.70 7.27 -14.79
C MET A 5 5.14 7.10 -13.37
N SER A 6 3.94 6.57 -13.29
CA SER A 6 3.38 6.18 -12.01
C SER A 6 4.20 5.07 -11.38
N ALA A 7 4.11 4.96 -10.07
CA ALA A 7 4.68 3.85 -9.33
C ALA A 7 3.61 3.23 -8.45
N TYR A 8 3.80 1.97 -8.11
CA TYR A 8 2.81 1.20 -7.39
C TYR A 8 3.39 0.60 -6.14
N ALA A 9 2.70 0.81 -5.03
CA ALA A 9 2.96 0.08 -3.79
C ALA A 9 2.08 -1.16 -3.82
N ILE A 10 2.69 -2.31 -3.80
CA ILE A 10 1.98 -3.59 -3.82
C ILE A 10 2.19 -4.26 -2.48
N MET A 11 1.09 -4.50 -1.77
CA MET A 11 1.13 -5.06 -0.42
C MET A 11 0.35 -6.35 -0.34
N ASP A 12 0.91 -7.28 0.42
CA ASP A 12 0.21 -8.48 0.86
C ASP A 12 0.14 -8.41 2.38
N VAL A 13 -1.07 -8.36 2.93
CA VAL A 13 -1.29 -8.07 4.34
C VAL A 13 -2.01 -9.22 5.02
N GLN A 14 -1.36 -9.82 6.02
CA GLN A 14 -2.02 -10.77 6.92
C GLN A 14 -2.50 -9.99 8.14
N ILE A 15 -3.81 -9.87 8.29
CA ILE A 15 -4.41 -9.09 9.38
C ILE A 15 -4.57 -10.01 10.60
N HIS A 16 -4.04 -9.57 11.76
CA HIS A 16 -4.16 -10.30 13.02
C HIS A 16 -5.24 -9.70 13.91
N ASP A 17 -5.49 -8.39 13.80
CA ASP A 17 -6.51 -7.67 14.56
C ASP A 17 -7.21 -6.70 13.61
N ILE A 18 -8.43 -7.07 13.22
CA ILE A 18 -9.16 -6.30 12.21
C ILE A 18 -9.57 -4.91 12.73
N GLY A 19 -9.90 -4.79 14.00
CA GLY A 19 -10.29 -3.51 14.59
C GLY A 19 -9.16 -2.49 14.53
N GLN A 20 -7.96 -2.90 14.93
CA GLN A 20 -6.77 -2.03 14.86
C GLN A 20 -6.39 -1.73 13.41
N TYR A 21 -6.52 -2.72 12.52
CA TYR A 21 -6.20 -2.52 11.12
C TYR A 21 -7.15 -1.51 10.48
N MET A 22 -8.44 -1.55 10.81
CA MET A 22 -9.41 -0.58 10.30
C MET A 22 -9.10 0.82 10.81
N ASP A 23 -8.64 0.97 12.06
CA ASP A 23 -8.20 2.25 12.59
C ASP A 23 -7.00 2.78 11.79
N TYR A 24 -6.02 1.91 11.51
CA TYR A 24 -4.89 2.26 10.67
C TYR A 24 -5.36 2.74 9.28
N MET A 25 -6.29 2.02 8.66
CA MET A 25 -6.80 2.37 7.35
C MET A 25 -7.45 3.76 7.34
N GLY A 26 -8.20 4.09 8.39
CA GLY A 26 -8.81 5.41 8.51
C GLY A 26 -7.80 6.53 8.66
N ARG A 27 -6.67 6.25 9.30
CA ARG A 27 -5.63 7.25 9.52
C ARG A 27 -4.71 7.43 8.32
N VAL A 28 -4.45 6.35 7.57
CA VAL A 28 -3.56 6.44 6.41
C VAL A 28 -4.24 7.08 5.20
N ALA A 29 -5.56 6.98 5.10
CA ALA A 29 -6.30 7.48 3.94
C ALA A 29 -6.02 8.95 3.62
N PRO A 30 -6.11 9.90 4.59
CA PRO A 30 -5.82 11.30 4.28
C PRO A 30 -4.35 11.55 3.91
N LEU A 31 -3.41 10.75 4.45
CA LEU A 31 -2.01 10.88 4.09
C LEU A 31 -1.77 10.45 2.64
N LEU A 32 -2.42 9.38 2.20
CA LEU A 32 -2.34 8.92 0.82
C LEU A 32 -2.92 9.97 -0.13
N GLU A 33 -4.07 10.52 0.21
CA GLU A 33 -4.70 11.56 -0.59
C GLU A 33 -3.78 12.78 -0.72
N ALA A 34 -3.18 13.24 0.38
CA ALA A 34 -2.26 14.37 0.37
C ALA A 34 -1.01 14.09 -0.48
N ALA A 35 -0.60 12.84 -0.60
CA ALA A 35 0.55 12.43 -1.41
C ALA A 35 0.19 12.25 -2.90
N GLY A 36 -1.06 12.47 -3.28
CA GLY A 36 -1.53 12.26 -4.65
C GLY A 36 -1.68 10.80 -5.01
N ALA A 37 -1.76 9.92 -4.02
CA ALA A 37 -1.90 8.50 -4.22
C ALA A 37 -3.36 8.08 -4.26
N ARG A 38 -3.63 6.94 -4.89
CA ARG A 38 -4.98 6.38 -4.93
C ARG A 38 -4.95 4.86 -4.90
N TYR A 39 -5.96 4.27 -4.29
CA TYR A 39 -6.12 2.83 -4.30
C TYR A 39 -6.56 2.34 -5.67
N LEU A 40 -5.88 1.30 -6.17
CA LEU A 40 -6.33 0.55 -7.35
C LEU A 40 -6.94 -0.78 -6.94
N VAL A 41 -6.37 -1.40 -5.89
CA VAL A 41 -6.88 -2.63 -5.30
C VAL A 41 -6.83 -2.46 -3.78
N ARG A 42 -7.91 -2.79 -3.13
CA ARG A 42 -8.00 -2.66 -1.67
C ARG A 42 -8.71 -3.87 -1.06
N GLY A 43 -8.02 -5.01 -1.08
CA GLY A 43 -8.51 -6.22 -0.47
C GLY A 43 -9.70 -6.85 -1.20
N GLY A 44 -9.80 -6.64 -2.51
CA GLY A 44 -10.83 -7.27 -3.30
C GLY A 44 -10.62 -8.79 -3.41
N PRO A 45 -11.66 -9.52 -3.82
CA PRO A 45 -11.51 -10.96 -4.02
C PRO A 45 -10.48 -11.25 -5.12
N PHE A 46 -9.73 -12.33 -4.95
CA PHE A 46 -8.72 -12.74 -5.92
C PHE A 46 -8.82 -14.23 -6.19
N LYS A 47 -8.16 -14.67 -7.26
CA LYS A 47 -8.12 -16.08 -7.63
C LYS A 47 -6.70 -16.40 -8.08
N VAL A 48 -6.10 -17.43 -7.49
CA VAL A 48 -4.79 -17.91 -7.91
C VAL A 48 -4.96 -18.72 -9.20
N LEU A 49 -4.32 -18.28 -10.26
CA LEU A 49 -4.41 -18.93 -11.57
C LEU A 49 -3.27 -19.89 -11.83
N GLU A 50 -2.07 -19.59 -11.30
CA GLU A 50 -0.88 -20.41 -11.46
C GLU A 50 0.00 -20.29 -10.24
N GLY A 51 0.69 -21.37 -9.91
CA GLY A 51 1.66 -21.38 -8.83
C GLY A 51 1.04 -21.64 -7.47
N ASP A 52 1.89 -21.62 -6.46
CA ASP A 52 1.52 -21.95 -5.08
C ASP A 52 1.46 -20.73 -4.15
N TYR A 53 1.64 -19.52 -4.71
CA TYR A 53 1.55 -18.30 -3.90
C TYR A 53 0.09 -18.03 -3.54
N GLN A 54 -0.18 -17.99 -2.23
CA GLN A 54 -1.51 -17.72 -1.68
C GLN A 54 -1.45 -16.41 -0.89
N PRO A 55 -1.77 -15.26 -1.53
CA PRO A 55 -1.79 -13.99 -0.80
C PRO A 55 -2.89 -13.98 0.26
N TYR A 56 -2.69 -13.17 1.30
CA TYR A 56 -3.70 -12.95 2.33
C TYR A 56 -4.68 -11.86 1.91
N ARG A 57 -4.18 -10.63 1.77
CA ARG A 57 -4.99 -9.48 1.36
C ARG A 57 -4.13 -8.60 0.47
N LEU A 58 -4.53 -8.45 -0.79
CA LEU A 58 -3.77 -7.63 -1.72
C LEU A 58 -4.26 -6.19 -1.72
N VAL A 59 -3.32 -5.26 -1.64
CA VAL A 59 -3.56 -3.83 -1.73
C VAL A 59 -2.59 -3.26 -2.75
N VAL A 60 -3.10 -2.48 -3.69
CA VAL A 60 -2.27 -1.79 -4.68
C VAL A 60 -2.62 -0.32 -4.64
N VAL A 61 -1.60 0.51 -4.43
CA VAL A 61 -1.75 1.96 -4.37
C VAL A 61 -0.88 2.59 -5.44
N GLU A 62 -1.48 3.42 -6.27
CA GLU A 62 -0.73 4.17 -7.28
C GLU A 62 -0.25 5.50 -6.72
N PHE A 63 1.02 5.80 -6.95
CA PHE A 63 1.64 7.10 -6.63
C PHE A 63 2.04 7.80 -7.92
N PRO A 64 2.14 9.14 -7.90
CA PRO A 64 2.55 9.89 -9.10
C PRO A 64 3.91 9.50 -9.66
N SER A 65 4.82 9.02 -8.81
CA SER A 65 6.15 8.60 -9.21
C SER A 65 6.75 7.70 -8.14
N LEU A 66 7.83 7.00 -8.48
CA LEU A 66 8.58 6.21 -7.50
C LEU A 66 9.16 7.10 -6.41
N ALA A 67 9.67 8.27 -6.77
CA ALA A 67 10.20 9.22 -5.79
C ALA A 67 9.11 9.66 -4.79
N ALA A 68 7.90 9.92 -5.28
CA ALA A 68 6.78 10.29 -4.41
C ALA A 68 6.43 9.15 -3.45
N LEU A 69 6.44 7.91 -3.93
CA LEU A 69 6.18 6.74 -3.11
C LEU A 69 7.24 6.59 -2.02
N GLU A 70 8.52 6.69 -2.39
CA GLU A 70 9.62 6.58 -1.43
C GLU A 70 9.57 7.68 -0.38
N THR A 71 9.26 8.92 -0.81
CA THR A 71 9.11 10.06 0.11
C THR A 71 7.98 9.81 1.11
N PHE A 72 6.83 9.32 0.62
CA PHE A 72 5.70 8.99 1.47
C PHE A 72 6.09 7.91 2.49
N HIS A 73 6.70 6.85 2.03
CA HIS A 73 7.07 5.71 2.87
C HIS A 73 8.07 6.11 3.96
N ALA A 74 8.96 7.06 3.67
CA ALA A 74 9.97 7.56 4.59
C ALA A 74 9.47 8.71 5.47
N SER A 75 8.25 9.22 5.23
CA SER A 75 7.73 10.35 6.00
C SER A 75 7.54 10.00 7.46
N ASP A 76 7.65 11.01 8.34
CA ASP A 76 7.46 10.83 9.77
C ASP A 76 6.05 10.38 10.09
N GLU A 77 5.06 10.92 9.40
CA GLU A 77 3.64 10.58 9.59
C GLU A 77 3.38 9.11 9.28
N TYR A 78 3.89 8.63 8.14
CA TYR A 78 3.69 7.23 7.77
C TYR A 78 4.50 6.29 8.66
N THR A 79 5.71 6.69 9.03
CA THR A 79 6.56 5.90 9.94
C THR A 79 5.85 5.66 11.26
N ALA A 80 5.16 6.68 11.79
CA ALA A 80 4.38 6.54 13.02
C ALA A 80 3.20 5.58 12.84
N LEU A 81 2.47 5.68 11.73
CA LEU A 81 1.34 4.80 11.43
C LEU A 81 1.77 3.37 11.16
N LYS A 82 2.96 3.19 10.60
CA LYS A 82 3.51 1.87 10.33
C LYS A 82 3.67 1.04 11.61
N VAL A 83 3.96 1.70 12.73
CA VAL A 83 4.03 1.01 14.03
C VAL A 83 2.67 0.37 14.35
N THR A 84 1.57 1.11 14.15
CA THR A 84 0.23 0.58 14.36
C THR A 84 -0.08 -0.56 13.39
N ARG A 85 0.28 -0.41 12.11
CA ARG A 85 0.07 -1.46 11.11
C ARG A 85 0.80 -2.74 11.50
N ASP A 86 2.06 -2.63 11.89
CA ASP A 86 2.89 -3.78 12.21
C ASP A 86 2.48 -4.45 13.52
N ALA A 87 1.85 -3.72 14.42
CA ALA A 87 1.32 -4.28 15.68
C ALA A 87 0.09 -5.18 15.45
N CYS A 88 -0.63 -4.99 14.34
CA CYS A 88 -1.89 -5.71 14.08
C CYS A 88 -1.86 -6.55 12.80
N SER A 89 -0.72 -6.60 12.11
CA SER A 89 -0.63 -7.31 10.83
C SER A 89 0.81 -7.69 10.51
N ALA A 90 0.94 -8.66 9.61
CA ALA A 90 2.22 -8.95 8.94
C ALA A 90 2.08 -8.51 7.48
N THR A 91 2.90 -7.56 7.06
CA THR A 91 2.79 -6.93 5.75
C THR A 91 4.07 -7.13 4.94
N ARG A 92 3.89 -7.51 3.68
CA ARG A 92 4.94 -7.47 2.68
C ARG A 92 4.62 -6.35 1.71
N LEU A 93 5.60 -5.50 1.44
CA LEU A 93 5.39 -4.30 0.64
C LEU A 93 6.55 -4.13 -0.32
N ILE A 94 6.22 -4.00 -1.60
CA ILE A 94 7.20 -3.66 -2.63
C ILE A 94 6.74 -2.43 -3.39
N ALA A 95 7.69 -1.72 -3.95
CA ALA A 95 7.44 -0.60 -4.83
C ALA A 95 7.95 -0.94 -6.22
N VAL A 96 7.19 -0.63 -7.25
CA VAL A 96 7.57 -0.89 -8.62
C VAL A 96 7.14 0.28 -9.51
N SER A 97 8.01 0.67 -10.44
CA SER A 97 7.68 1.70 -11.42
C SER A 97 6.77 1.12 -12.50
N GLY A 98 5.81 1.93 -12.93
CA GLY A 98 4.97 1.57 -14.05
C GLY A 98 5.67 1.79 -15.38
N THR A 99 4.96 1.50 -16.46
CA THR A 99 5.49 1.61 -17.81
C THR A 99 5.34 3.00 -18.43
N GLY A 100 4.77 3.90 -17.69
CA GLY A 100 4.58 5.27 -18.18
C GLY A 100 3.15 5.56 -18.52
#